data_dc83de78a421cc73826ece9a2ff3cbdc
#
_entry.id   dc83de78a421cc73826ece9a2ff3cbdc
#
_cell.length_a   1.000
_cell.length_b   1.000
_cell.length_c   1.000
_cell.angle_alpha   90.00
_cell.angle_beta   90.00
_cell.angle_gamma   90.00
#
_symmetry.space_group_name_H-M   'P 1'
#
loop_
_entity.id
_entity.type
_entity.pdbx_description
1 polymer ?
#
loop_
_entity_poly.entity_id
_entity_poly.type
_entity_poly.pdbx_seq_one_letter_code
_entity_poly.pdbx_strand_id
1 'polypeptide(L)'
;AASDKRLMLVREFEQPATLSVHHLLAELYQGVDWVLVEGFKDSDLLKIEVWRAPEPGQLAKPVRYPEDDFVVAVATDAPESLPVPTQLPLLDLNAPNQVVDWLIQYEHRFEYNWELHGGLLPCAPQ
;
A
#
# COMPACT_ATOMS: atom_id res chain seq x y z
N ALA A 1 0.04 -18.21 12.00
CA ALA A 1 -1.40 -18.25 11.91
C ALA A 1 -2.01 -16.88 12.10
N ALA A 2 -3.03 -16.65 11.36
CA ALA A 2 -3.74 -15.39 11.51
C ALA A 2 -4.54 -15.42 12.79
N SER A 3 -4.60 -14.30 13.45
CA SER A 3 -5.54 -14.16 14.54
C SER A 3 -6.93 -14.01 13.94
N ASP A 4 -7.91 -13.94 14.79
CA ASP A 4 -9.26 -13.73 14.33
C ASP A 4 -9.43 -12.39 13.65
N LYS A 5 -8.53 -11.46 13.91
CA LYS A 5 -8.73 -10.10 13.48
C LYS A 5 -7.73 -9.63 12.46
N ARG A 6 -6.81 -10.44 12.05
CA ARG A 6 -5.77 -10.01 11.15
C ARG A 6 -5.49 -11.05 10.11
N LEU A 7 -5.32 -10.58 8.91
CA LEU A 7 -4.99 -11.45 7.80
C LEU A 7 -4.06 -10.70 6.88
N MET A 8 -2.99 -11.33 6.47
CA MET A 8 -2.12 -10.77 5.48
C MET A 8 -2.12 -11.67 4.27
N LEU A 9 -2.31 -11.06 3.11
CA LEU A 9 -2.24 -11.76 1.85
C LEU A 9 -1.09 -11.20 1.06
N VAL A 10 -0.17 -12.04 0.63
CA VAL A 10 0.93 -11.66 -0.23
C VAL A 10 0.77 -12.41 -1.53
N ARG A 11 0.72 -11.69 -2.62
CA ARG A 11 0.52 -12.29 -3.91
C ARG A 11 1.21 -11.47 -4.95
N GLU A 12 1.91 -12.13 -5.84
CA GLU A 12 2.54 -11.46 -6.96
C GLU A 12 2.05 -12.08 -8.24
N PHE A 13 1.74 -11.22 -9.19
CA PHE A 13 1.33 -11.66 -10.50
C PHE A 13 2.32 -11.11 -11.50
N GLU A 14 2.88 -11.97 -12.32
CA GLU A 14 3.85 -11.56 -13.32
C GLU A 14 3.20 -10.88 -14.50
N GLN A 15 1.93 -11.11 -14.68
CA GLN A 15 1.21 -10.51 -15.78
C GLN A 15 0.14 -9.61 -15.24
N PRO A 16 -0.35 -8.69 -16.05
CA PRO A 16 -1.46 -7.88 -15.61
C PRO A 16 -2.58 -8.79 -15.18
N ALA A 17 -2.96 -8.68 -13.94
CA ALA A 17 -3.97 -9.54 -13.41
C ALA A 17 -5.32 -9.12 -13.92
N THR A 18 -6.10 -10.09 -14.34
CA THR A 18 -7.49 -9.82 -14.58
C THR A 18 -8.25 -9.74 -13.28
N LEU A 19 -7.64 -10.23 -12.21
CA LEU A 19 -8.25 -10.24 -10.91
C LEU A 19 -7.95 -8.93 -10.20
N SER A 20 -8.97 -8.20 -9.88
CA SER A 20 -8.81 -6.93 -9.19
C SER A 20 -8.46 -7.16 -7.73
N VAL A 21 -7.66 -6.25 -7.17
CA VAL A 21 -7.39 -6.31 -5.74
C VAL A 21 -8.69 -6.18 -4.96
N HIS A 22 -9.68 -5.51 -5.50
CA HIS A 22 -10.96 -5.35 -4.82
C HIS A 22 -11.70 -6.67 -4.69
N HIS A 23 -11.56 -7.55 -5.66
CA HIS A 23 -12.15 -8.89 -5.53
C HIS A 23 -11.51 -9.66 -4.39
N LEU A 24 -10.20 -9.53 -4.24
CA LEU A 24 -9.52 -10.21 -3.15
C LEU A 24 -9.94 -9.64 -1.82
N LEU A 25 -10.09 -8.32 -1.72
CA LEU A 25 -10.54 -7.70 -0.49
C LEU A 25 -11.95 -8.14 -0.13
N ALA A 26 -12.80 -8.31 -1.12
CA ALA A 26 -14.15 -8.73 -0.87
C ALA A 26 -14.19 -10.09 -0.17
N GLU A 27 -13.25 -10.96 -0.50
CA GLU A 27 -13.20 -12.28 0.12
C GLU A 27 -12.57 -12.26 1.50
N LEU A 28 -11.66 -11.31 1.74
CA LEU A 28 -10.85 -11.34 2.93
C LEU A 28 -11.28 -10.33 3.99
N TYR A 29 -12.15 -9.45 3.61
CA TYR A 29 -12.43 -8.28 4.43
C TYR A 29 -13.13 -8.56 5.74
N GLN A 30 -13.93 -9.60 5.79
CA GLN A 30 -14.76 -9.83 6.96
C GLN A 30 -13.93 -10.33 8.12
N GLY A 31 -14.18 -9.77 9.29
CA GLY A 31 -13.59 -10.28 10.51
C GLY A 31 -12.17 -9.84 10.78
N VAL A 32 -11.65 -8.89 9.99
CA VAL A 32 -10.30 -8.38 10.21
C VAL A 32 -10.35 -6.88 10.38
N ASP A 33 -9.37 -6.35 11.10
CA ASP A 33 -9.26 -4.91 11.28
C ASP A 33 -8.43 -4.27 10.17
N TRP A 34 -7.43 -4.95 9.69
CA TRP A 34 -6.54 -4.45 8.66
C TRP A 34 -6.24 -5.53 7.66
N VAL A 35 -6.16 -5.14 6.40
CA VAL A 35 -5.68 -6.02 5.34
C VAL A 35 -4.48 -5.32 4.71
N LEU A 36 -3.35 -6.00 4.69
CA LEU A 36 -2.15 -5.48 4.07
C LEU A 36 -1.96 -6.20 2.74
N VAL A 37 -1.76 -5.42 1.71
CA VAL A 37 -1.62 -5.95 0.37
C VAL A 37 -0.24 -5.61 -0.14
N GLU A 38 0.49 -6.61 -0.60
CA GLU A 38 1.77 -6.41 -1.22
C GLU A 38 1.62 -6.68 -2.70
N GLY A 39 2.25 -5.87 -3.51
CA GLY A 39 2.01 -5.92 -4.94
C GLY A 39 0.82 -5.06 -5.29
N PHE A 40 0.23 -5.28 -6.43
CA PHE A 40 -0.90 -4.49 -6.90
C PHE A 40 -0.61 -2.99 -6.87
N LYS A 41 0.61 -2.64 -7.26
CA LYS A 41 1.06 -1.26 -7.12
C LYS A 41 0.30 -0.29 -7.99
N ASP A 42 -0.41 -0.78 -8.98
CA ASP A 42 -1.20 0.07 -9.85
C ASP A 42 -2.64 0.21 -9.38
N SER A 43 -2.97 -0.33 -8.23
CA SER A 43 -4.34 -0.24 -7.72
C SER A 43 -4.63 1.16 -7.20
N ASP A 44 -5.89 1.40 -6.93
CA ASP A 44 -6.34 2.68 -6.38
C ASP A 44 -6.47 2.64 -4.86
N LEU A 45 -5.83 1.70 -4.21
CA LEU A 45 -5.75 1.68 -2.76
C LEU A 45 -4.69 2.67 -2.31
N LEU A 46 -4.89 3.27 -1.15
CA LEU A 46 -3.86 4.12 -0.57
C LEU A 46 -2.64 3.27 -0.24
N LYS A 47 -1.47 3.82 -0.52
CA LYS A 47 -0.23 3.07 -0.46
C LYS A 47 0.83 3.80 0.33
N ILE A 48 1.70 3.02 0.93
CA ILE A 48 2.98 3.53 1.40
C ILE A 48 4.03 2.98 0.44
N GLU A 49 4.75 3.85 -0.20
CA GLU A 49 5.82 3.41 -1.10
C GLU A 49 7.06 3.11 -0.28
N VAL A 50 7.67 1.96 -0.54
CA VAL A 50 8.90 1.56 0.13
C VAL A 50 10.04 1.75 -0.84
N TRP A 51 11.02 2.57 -0.47
CA TRP A 51 12.18 2.83 -1.32
C TRP A 51 13.45 2.68 -0.50
N ARG A 52 14.35 1.87 -1.00
CA ARG A 52 15.62 1.61 -0.34
C ARG A 52 16.72 2.13 -1.22
N ALA A 53 17.68 2.80 -0.61
CA ALA A 53 18.81 3.34 -1.36
C ALA A 53 19.58 2.19 -2.02
N PRO A 54 20.10 2.42 -3.23
CA PRO A 54 20.83 1.37 -3.92
C PRO A 54 22.17 1.09 -3.24
N GLU A 55 22.60 -0.16 -3.36
CA GLU A 55 23.94 -0.51 -2.94
C GLU A 55 24.95 0.10 -3.89
N PRO A 56 26.22 0.25 -3.47
CA PRO A 56 27.24 0.76 -4.36
C PRO A 56 27.27 -0.04 -5.66
N GLY A 57 27.25 0.67 -6.76
CA GLY A 57 27.28 0.04 -8.07
C GLY A 57 25.93 -0.34 -8.63
N GLN A 58 24.86 -0.14 -7.85
CA GLN A 58 23.52 -0.43 -8.34
C GLN A 58 22.81 0.86 -8.71
N LEU A 59 21.90 0.74 -9.66
CA LEU A 59 21.06 1.87 -10.03
C LEU A 59 19.93 2.02 -9.03
N ALA A 60 19.56 3.26 -8.77
CA ALA A 60 18.42 3.53 -7.89
C ALA A 60 17.13 3.07 -8.58
N LYS A 61 16.25 2.49 -7.79
CA LYS A 61 14.94 2.11 -8.32
C LYS A 61 14.11 3.36 -8.53
N PRO A 62 13.29 3.36 -9.56
CA PRO A 62 12.40 4.49 -9.78
C PRO A 62 11.36 4.59 -8.67
N VAL A 63 10.83 5.78 -8.50
CA VAL A 63 9.79 6.03 -7.50
C VAL A 63 8.49 6.32 -8.22
N ARG A 64 7.40 6.03 -7.55
CA ARG A 64 6.07 6.22 -8.13
C ARG A 64 5.35 7.43 -7.57
N TYR A 65 5.74 7.90 -6.40
CA TYR A 65 4.98 8.93 -5.70
C TYR A 65 4.81 10.22 -6.50
N PRO A 66 5.69 10.60 -7.42
CA PRO A 66 5.45 11.84 -8.16
C PRO A 66 4.27 11.73 -9.11
N GLU A 67 3.90 10.51 -9.50
CA GLU A 67 2.86 10.31 -10.50
C GLU A 67 1.68 9.50 -9.99
N ASP A 68 1.70 9.10 -8.74
CA ASP A 68 0.65 8.26 -8.18
C ASP A 68 0.09 8.93 -6.94
N ASP A 69 -1.09 9.51 -7.10
CA ASP A 69 -1.72 10.25 -6.01
C ASP A 69 -2.19 9.35 -4.87
N PHE A 70 -2.21 8.04 -5.09
CA PHE A 70 -2.59 7.11 -4.03
C PHE A 70 -1.45 6.78 -3.10
N VAL A 71 -0.24 7.22 -3.41
CA VAL A 71 0.88 7.07 -2.48
C VAL A 71 0.77 8.19 -1.45
N VAL A 72 0.57 7.83 -0.20
CA VAL A 72 0.33 8.81 0.87
C VAL A 72 1.49 8.97 1.82
N ALA A 73 2.52 8.13 1.70
CA ALA A 73 3.73 8.23 2.51
C ALA A 73 4.82 7.43 1.84
N VAL A 74 6.06 7.72 2.20
CA VAL A 74 7.22 6.99 1.70
C VAL A 74 7.99 6.45 2.89
N ALA A 75 8.24 5.16 2.89
CA ALA A 75 9.10 4.54 3.90
C ALA A 75 10.46 4.28 3.26
N THR A 76 11.51 4.85 3.83
CA THR A 76 12.82 4.78 3.21
C THR A 76 13.91 4.72 4.28
N ASP A 77 15.05 4.16 3.89
CA ASP A 77 16.24 4.15 4.74
C ASP A 77 17.15 5.33 4.45
N ALA A 78 16.83 6.13 3.44
CA ALA A 78 17.70 7.24 3.04
C ALA A 78 16.86 8.38 2.47
N PRO A 79 16.16 9.10 3.35
CA PRO A 79 15.26 10.15 2.86
C PRO A 79 15.97 11.24 2.05
N GLU A 80 17.23 11.49 2.38
CA GLU A 80 17.98 12.51 1.68
C GLU A 80 18.41 12.09 0.28
N SER A 81 18.25 10.81 -0.04
CA SER A 81 18.67 10.27 -1.33
C SER A 81 17.53 9.98 -2.27
N LEU A 82 16.33 10.34 -1.90
CA LEU A 82 15.19 10.08 -2.76
C LEU A 82 15.38 10.74 -4.12
N PRO A 83 15.04 10.03 -5.20
CA PRO A 83 15.26 10.56 -6.55
C PRO A 83 14.48 11.83 -6.85
N VAL A 84 13.32 12.01 -6.22
CA VAL A 84 12.47 13.18 -6.46
C VAL A 84 12.09 13.75 -5.11
N PRO A 85 12.22 15.06 -4.89
CA PRO A 85 11.78 15.65 -3.64
C PRO A 85 10.29 15.46 -3.44
N THR A 86 9.88 15.34 -2.20
CA THR A 86 8.47 15.15 -1.89
C THR A 86 8.13 15.82 -0.58
N GLN A 87 6.87 16.22 -0.45
CA GLN A 87 6.34 16.71 0.81
C GLN A 87 5.53 15.66 1.54
N LEU A 88 5.47 14.45 1.00
CA LEU A 88 4.79 13.36 1.67
C LEU A 88 5.50 13.01 2.98
N PRO A 89 4.77 12.49 3.95
CA PRO A 89 5.41 12.01 5.18
C PRO A 89 6.46 10.97 4.85
N LEU A 90 7.61 11.08 5.52
CA LEU A 90 8.71 10.14 5.33
C LEU A 90 8.81 9.30 6.60
N LEU A 91 8.71 7.99 6.41
CA LEU A 91 8.75 7.04 7.51
C LEU A 91 10.08 6.30 7.44
N ASP A 92 10.60 5.92 8.61
CA ASP A 92 11.88 5.24 8.68
C ASP A 92 11.66 3.75 8.44
N LEU A 93 12.22 3.27 7.33
CA LEU A 93 12.11 1.88 6.95
C LEU A 93 12.70 0.94 8.00
N ASN A 94 13.66 1.43 8.76
CA ASN A 94 14.32 0.64 9.78
C ASN A 94 13.65 0.75 11.15
N ALA A 95 12.54 1.46 11.23
CA ALA A 95 11.79 1.61 12.45
C ALA A 95 10.34 1.21 12.22
N PRO A 96 10.06 -0.07 12.08
CA PRO A 96 8.70 -0.52 11.74
C PRO A 96 7.65 -0.06 12.73
N ASN A 97 8.04 0.16 13.99
CA ASN A 97 7.08 0.68 14.96
C ASN A 97 6.58 2.06 14.59
N GLN A 98 7.42 2.88 13.97
CA GLN A 98 6.99 4.19 13.51
C GLN A 98 5.96 4.08 12.40
N VAL A 99 6.14 3.10 11.53
CA VAL A 99 5.19 2.87 10.44
C VAL A 99 3.84 2.45 11.02
N VAL A 100 3.87 1.55 11.99
CA VAL A 100 2.63 1.10 12.63
C VAL A 100 1.95 2.26 13.33
N ASP A 101 2.71 3.06 14.08
CA ASP A 101 2.12 4.19 14.80
C ASP A 101 1.51 5.19 13.83
N TRP A 102 2.15 5.42 12.70
CA TRP A 102 1.64 6.32 11.69
C TRP A 102 0.33 5.78 11.10
N LEU A 103 0.29 4.49 10.81
CA LEU A 103 -0.92 3.87 10.28
C LEU A 103 -2.08 3.98 11.26
N ILE A 104 -1.81 3.73 12.53
CA ILE A 104 -2.85 3.80 13.54
C ILE A 104 -3.32 5.24 13.73
N GLN A 105 -2.39 6.18 13.72
CA GLN A 105 -2.74 7.58 13.89
C GLN A 105 -3.66 8.07 12.77
N TYR A 106 -3.46 7.58 11.57
CA TYR A 106 -4.23 8.00 10.41
C TYR A 106 -5.16 6.91 9.92
N GLU A 107 -5.58 6.01 10.80
CA GLU A 107 -6.31 4.84 10.37
C GLU A 107 -7.59 5.18 9.64
N HIS A 108 -8.21 6.30 9.97
CA HIS A 108 -9.46 6.66 9.31
C HIS A 108 -9.26 6.95 7.83
N ARG A 109 -8.06 7.30 7.41
CA ARG A 109 -7.79 7.53 5.99
C ARG A 109 -7.77 6.22 5.22
N PHE A 110 -7.52 5.13 5.91
CA PHE A 110 -7.40 3.81 5.28
C PHE A 110 -8.65 2.98 5.41
N GLU A 111 -9.72 3.56 5.93
CA GLU A 111 -10.96 2.83 6.01
C GLU A 111 -11.39 2.40 4.61
N TYR A 112 -11.65 1.12 4.47
CA TYR A 112 -12.06 0.60 3.20
C TYR A 112 -13.57 0.44 3.21
N ASN A 113 -14.22 1.07 2.28
CA ASN A 113 -15.66 0.94 2.14
C ASN A 113 -15.90 0.24 0.82
N TRP A 114 -16.35 -1.00 0.92
CA TRP A 114 -16.58 -1.83 -0.23
C TRP A 114 -17.48 -1.15 -1.25
N GLU A 115 -18.49 -0.46 -0.79
CA GLU A 115 -19.42 0.18 -1.68
C GLU A 115 -18.84 1.42 -2.37
N LEU A 116 -17.95 2.11 -1.69
CA LEU A 116 -17.37 3.32 -2.25
C LEU A 116 -16.11 3.06 -3.02
N HIS A 117 -15.38 2.01 -2.68
CA HIS A 117 -14.03 1.82 -3.20
C HIS A 117 -13.92 0.76 -4.25
N GLY A 118 -14.99 0.32 -4.76
CA GLY A 118 -14.84 -0.51 -5.87
C GLY A 118 -15.56 -1.74 -5.90
N GLY A 119 -15.99 -2.03 -4.81
CA GLY A 119 -16.64 -3.22 -4.76
C GLY A 119 -17.73 -3.29 -5.66
N LEU A 120 -18.49 -2.34 -5.75
CA LEU A 120 -19.46 -2.50 -6.44
C LEU A 120 -19.57 -2.02 -7.61
N LEU A 121 -18.86 -1.47 -7.77
CA LEU A 121 -18.91 -1.00 -8.80
C LEU A 121 -19.30 -1.65 -9.74
N PRO A 122 -19.32 -1.95 -10.20
CA PRO A 122 -19.64 -2.40 -11.25
C PRO A 122 -20.76 -2.99 -11.19
N CYS A 123 -20.95 -3.13 -10.64
CA CYS A 123 -21.79 -3.86 -10.67
C CYS A 123 -22.87 -3.34 -10.45
N ALA A 124 -22.88 -2.71 -10.28
CA ALA A 124 -23.74 -2.38 -9.96
C ALA A 124 -24.56 -2.02 -10.57
N PRO A 125 -24.98 -2.11 -10.71
CA PRO A 125 -25.62 -1.91 -11.10
C PRO A 125 -26.13 -1.46 -11.15
N GLN A 126 -25.93 -1.31 -11.22
CA GLN A 126 -26.27 -1.14 -11.31
C GLN A 126 -26.75 -1.04 -11.50
#